data_844d924cf0af6ea1c3f988d030050060
#
_entry.id   844d924cf0af6ea1c3f988d030050060
#
_cell.length_a   1.000
_cell.length_b   1.000
_cell.length_c   1.000
_cell.angle_alpha   90.00
_cell.angle_beta   90.00
_cell.angle_gamma   90.00
#
_symmetry.space_group_name_H-M   'P 1'
#
loop_
_entity.id
_entity.type
_entity.pdbx_description
1 polymer ?
#
loop_
_entity_poly.entity_id
_entity_poly.type
_entity_poly.pdbx_seq_one_letter_code
_entity_poly.pdbx_strand_id
1 'polypeptide(L)'
;MSFVTYEPQGAVAYLIINRPEALNALNSQVLADLDAALDAIDLDAVRCLIVRGAGEKSFVAGADIAQMKGLTNAEGESFGKQGNDVMRKLETLPIPTIAAVGGYALGGGCELAMSCDFRICSDTAVFGQPETGLGITPGFGGTQRLARLVGPGMAKQMVYTARNIKADEALRIGLVNAVYPLAELYTAAEKLASQIAANAPIAVRAAKKAINEGLDLPMDEAVVVEEKAFGSCFETADQQEGMGAFLEKRKHEPFTNK
;
A
#
# COMPACT_ATOMS: atom_id res chain seq x y z
N MET A 1 7.64 12.66 -20.04
CA MET A 1 8.25 11.55 -19.28
C MET A 1 7.35 11.22 -18.12
N SER A 2 7.10 9.94 -17.84
CA SER A 2 6.34 9.52 -16.66
C SER A 2 7.19 9.67 -15.41
N PHE A 3 6.56 10.11 -14.31
CA PHE A 3 7.14 10.14 -12.96
C PHE A 3 6.90 8.85 -12.18
N VAL A 4 6.27 7.87 -12.80
CA VAL A 4 6.05 6.55 -12.20
C VAL A 4 6.54 5.49 -13.16
N THR A 5 7.32 4.55 -12.62
CA THR A 5 7.81 3.39 -13.36
C THR A 5 7.13 2.13 -12.85
N TYR A 6 6.55 1.34 -13.76
CA TYR A 6 6.06 0.00 -13.48
C TYR A 6 7.04 -1.03 -14.03
N GLU A 7 7.57 -1.88 -13.18
CA GLU A 7 8.61 -2.87 -13.51
C GLU A 7 8.16 -4.28 -13.10
N PRO A 8 7.54 -5.06 -14.01
CA PRO A 8 7.22 -6.46 -13.73
C PRO A 8 8.48 -7.33 -13.74
N GLN A 9 8.65 -8.15 -12.71
CA GLN A 9 9.73 -9.12 -12.55
C GLN A 9 9.14 -10.50 -12.20
N GLY A 10 8.57 -11.16 -13.20
CA GLY A 10 7.84 -12.41 -13.02
C GLY A 10 6.58 -12.22 -12.18
N ALA A 11 6.43 -12.97 -11.10
CA ALA A 11 5.26 -12.89 -10.21
C ALA A 11 5.28 -11.71 -9.24
N VAL A 12 6.37 -10.95 -9.15
CA VAL A 12 6.50 -9.73 -8.36
C VAL A 12 6.68 -8.53 -9.29
N ALA A 13 6.05 -7.41 -8.98
CA ALA A 13 6.25 -6.17 -9.72
C ALA A 13 6.58 -5.02 -8.78
N TYR A 14 7.21 -3.99 -9.34
CA TYR A 14 7.53 -2.75 -8.63
C TYR A 14 6.76 -1.58 -9.23
N LEU A 15 6.26 -0.72 -8.35
CA LEU A 15 5.71 0.58 -8.67
C LEU A 15 6.60 1.63 -8.01
N ILE A 16 7.33 2.39 -8.82
CA ILE A 16 8.38 3.29 -8.35
C ILE A 16 7.98 4.73 -8.65
N ILE A 17 7.80 5.54 -7.61
CA ILE A 17 7.62 6.98 -7.75
C ILE A 17 8.99 7.59 -8.00
N ASN A 18 9.19 8.19 -9.17
CA ASN A 18 10.51 8.62 -9.66
C ASN A 18 10.54 10.12 -10.00
N ARG A 19 10.53 10.93 -8.95
CA ARG A 19 10.68 12.40 -9.01
C ARG A 19 11.63 12.85 -7.89
N PRO A 20 12.88 12.32 -7.83
CA PRO A 20 13.77 12.48 -6.67
C PRO A 20 14.18 13.93 -6.41
N GLU A 21 14.23 14.78 -7.45
CA GLU A 21 14.50 16.22 -7.34
C GLU A 21 13.47 16.99 -6.51
N ALA A 22 12.24 16.48 -6.45
CA ALA A 22 11.16 16.99 -5.61
C ALA A 22 10.82 16.04 -4.45
N LEU A 23 11.78 15.21 -3.99
CA LEU A 23 11.58 14.21 -2.94
C LEU A 23 10.36 13.29 -3.21
N ASN A 24 10.11 12.98 -4.47
CA ASN A 24 8.98 12.16 -4.95
C ASN A 24 7.59 12.76 -4.65
N ALA A 25 7.48 14.07 -4.44
CA ALA A 25 6.21 14.73 -4.11
C ALA A 25 5.14 14.53 -5.20
N LEU A 26 3.90 14.32 -4.75
CA LEU A 26 2.74 14.01 -5.60
C LEU A 26 2.14 15.31 -6.15
N ASN A 27 2.21 15.48 -7.46
CA ASN A 27 1.42 16.46 -8.21
C ASN A 27 0.37 15.72 -9.06
N SER A 28 -0.50 16.44 -9.76
CA SER A 28 -1.55 15.84 -10.61
C SER A 28 -0.99 14.91 -11.68
N GLN A 29 0.20 15.19 -12.21
CA GLN A 29 0.85 14.31 -13.19
C GLN A 29 1.32 13.00 -12.57
N VAL A 30 1.94 13.04 -11.38
CA VAL A 30 2.34 11.83 -10.64
C VAL A 30 1.11 10.99 -10.30
N LEU A 31 0.00 11.62 -9.89
CA LEU A 31 -1.25 10.91 -9.61
C LEU A 31 -1.82 10.24 -10.87
N ALA A 32 -1.80 10.94 -12.02
CA ALA A 32 -2.23 10.37 -13.30
C ALA A 32 -1.31 9.23 -13.76
N ASP A 33 0.00 9.38 -13.57
CA ASP A 33 0.98 8.34 -13.91
C ASP A 33 0.82 7.10 -13.00
N LEU A 34 0.52 7.29 -11.71
CA LEU A 34 0.19 6.21 -10.78
C LEU A 34 -1.08 5.47 -11.21
N ASP A 35 -2.13 6.21 -11.56
CA ASP A 35 -3.40 5.65 -12.04
C ASP A 35 -3.19 4.77 -13.27
N ALA A 36 -2.48 5.30 -14.27
CA ALA A 36 -2.16 4.57 -15.50
C ALA A 36 -1.26 3.34 -15.26
N ALA A 37 -0.29 3.45 -14.34
CA ALA A 37 0.58 2.34 -13.99
C ALA A 37 -0.18 1.21 -13.27
N LEU A 38 -1.17 1.54 -12.43
CA LEU A 38 -2.04 0.56 -11.79
C LEU A 38 -2.94 -0.17 -12.81
N ASP A 39 -3.42 0.54 -13.85
CA ASP A 39 -4.19 -0.08 -14.95
C ASP A 39 -3.35 -1.01 -15.82
N ALA A 40 -2.04 -0.79 -15.91
CA ALA A 40 -1.13 -1.59 -16.71
C ALA A 40 -0.72 -2.91 -16.05
N ILE A 41 -1.13 -3.18 -14.80
CA ILE A 41 -0.75 -4.39 -14.07
C ILE A 41 -1.47 -5.61 -14.67
N ASP A 42 -0.69 -6.57 -15.16
CA ASP A 42 -1.19 -7.89 -15.55
C ASP A 42 -1.49 -8.73 -14.30
N LEU A 43 -2.76 -8.79 -13.93
CA LEU A 43 -3.24 -9.51 -12.73
C LEU A 43 -3.17 -11.05 -12.85
N ASP A 44 -2.94 -11.58 -14.06
CA ASP A 44 -2.72 -13.01 -14.25
C ASP A 44 -1.26 -13.40 -14.00
N ALA A 45 -0.33 -12.52 -14.34
CA ALA A 45 1.11 -12.74 -14.18
C ALA A 45 1.62 -12.26 -12.81
N VAL A 46 1.20 -11.06 -12.35
CA VAL A 46 1.69 -10.44 -11.11
C VAL A 46 0.87 -10.90 -9.91
N ARG A 47 1.56 -11.36 -8.87
CA ARG A 47 0.96 -11.90 -7.63
C ARG A 47 1.19 -11.00 -6.41
N CYS A 48 2.16 -10.08 -6.48
CA CYS A 48 2.44 -9.10 -5.43
C CYS A 48 3.09 -7.84 -6.02
N LEU A 49 2.69 -6.67 -5.53
CA LEU A 49 3.22 -5.37 -5.94
C LEU A 49 4.02 -4.75 -4.79
N ILE A 50 5.25 -4.30 -5.07
CA ILE A 50 6.07 -3.51 -4.15
C ILE A 50 6.01 -2.05 -4.60
N VAL A 51 5.56 -1.16 -3.71
CA VAL A 51 5.54 0.29 -3.93
C VAL A 51 6.71 0.92 -3.20
N ARG A 52 7.51 1.73 -3.92
CA ARG A 52 8.67 2.44 -3.35
C ARG A 52 8.91 3.78 -4.02
N GLY A 53 9.70 4.64 -3.38
CA GLY A 53 10.25 5.84 -4.00
C GLY A 53 11.60 5.56 -4.67
N ALA A 54 11.93 6.34 -5.69
CA ALA A 54 13.28 6.37 -6.26
C ALA A 54 14.22 7.16 -5.35
N GLY A 55 15.51 6.75 -5.32
CA GLY A 55 16.52 7.32 -4.45
C GLY A 55 16.41 6.82 -3.01
N GLU A 56 17.26 7.40 -2.12
CA GLU A 56 17.40 6.93 -0.74
C GLU A 56 16.77 7.87 0.30
N LYS A 57 16.45 9.12 -0.08
CA LYS A 57 16.01 10.16 0.86
C LYS A 57 14.53 10.08 1.19
N SER A 58 13.71 9.69 0.23
CA SER A 58 12.26 9.78 0.37
C SER A 58 11.55 8.63 -0.32
N PHE A 59 10.59 8.06 0.36
CA PHE A 59 9.53 7.32 -0.27
C PHE A 59 8.68 8.30 -1.09
N VAL A 60 7.94 9.19 -0.41
CA VAL A 60 7.20 10.33 -0.96
C VAL A 60 7.07 11.40 0.13
N ALA A 61 7.56 12.60 -0.10
CA ALA A 61 7.57 13.66 0.90
C ALA A 61 6.34 14.58 0.85
N GLY A 62 5.19 14.05 0.45
CA GLY A 62 3.91 14.77 0.47
C GLY A 62 3.35 15.08 -0.90
N ALA A 63 2.26 15.89 -0.92
CA ALA A 63 1.76 16.50 -2.13
C ALA A 63 2.61 17.72 -2.51
N ASP A 64 2.60 18.08 -3.80
CA ASP A 64 3.37 19.23 -4.30
C ASP A 64 2.74 20.55 -3.84
N ILE A 65 3.36 21.19 -2.84
CA ILE A 65 2.87 22.45 -2.24
C ILE A 65 2.83 23.58 -3.27
N ALA A 66 3.76 23.60 -4.23
CA ALA A 66 3.80 24.64 -5.26
C ALA A 66 2.55 24.57 -6.15
N GLN A 67 2.08 23.37 -6.47
CA GLN A 67 0.82 23.18 -7.20
C GLN A 67 -0.39 23.58 -6.36
N MET A 68 -0.40 23.25 -5.07
CA MET A 68 -1.57 23.49 -4.21
C MET A 68 -1.77 24.95 -3.79
N LYS A 69 -0.69 25.74 -3.70
CA LYS A 69 -0.71 27.08 -3.10
C LYS A 69 -1.78 28.04 -3.67
N GLY A 70 -2.11 27.89 -4.95
CA GLY A 70 -3.03 28.80 -5.66
C GLY A 70 -4.42 28.22 -5.89
N LEU A 71 -4.73 27.02 -5.39
CA LEU A 71 -6.01 26.37 -5.65
C LEU A 71 -7.17 27.10 -4.96
N THR A 72 -8.26 27.23 -5.67
CA THR A 72 -9.57 27.58 -5.12
C THR A 72 -10.15 26.39 -4.33
N ASN A 73 -11.25 26.61 -3.60
CA ASN A 73 -11.94 25.53 -2.88
C ASN A 73 -12.31 24.37 -3.82
N ALA A 74 -12.93 24.63 -4.97
CA ALA A 74 -13.35 23.61 -5.92
C ALA A 74 -12.15 22.85 -6.55
N GLU A 75 -11.06 23.55 -6.83
CA GLU A 75 -9.84 22.93 -7.35
C GLU A 75 -9.14 22.08 -6.27
N GLY A 76 -9.13 22.54 -5.01
CA GLY A 76 -8.62 21.76 -3.88
C GLY A 76 -9.43 20.49 -3.66
N GLU A 77 -10.76 20.54 -3.73
CA GLU A 77 -11.64 19.37 -3.65
C GLU A 77 -11.39 18.41 -4.81
N SER A 78 -11.24 18.93 -6.03
CA SER A 78 -10.92 18.11 -7.22
C SER A 78 -9.57 17.41 -7.10
N PHE A 79 -8.53 18.11 -6.60
CA PHE A 79 -7.22 17.52 -6.37
C PHE A 79 -7.25 16.45 -5.28
N GLY A 80 -7.97 16.71 -4.19
CA GLY A 80 -8.21 15.73 -3.12
C GLY A 80 -8.94 14.49 -3.64
N LYS A 81 -9.95 14.70 -4.51
CA LYS A 81 -10.65 13.58 -5.17
C LYS A 81 -9.72 12.76 -6.04
N GLN A 82 -8.90 13.38 -6.90
CA GLN A 82 -7.94 12.70 -7.75
C GLN A 82 -6.99 11.82 -6.92
N GLY A 83 -6.43 12.37 -5.83
CA GLY A 83 -5.58 11.59 -4.93
C GLY A 83 -6.32 10.44 -4.27
N ASN A 84 -7.52 10.67 -3.75
CA ASN A 84 -8.32 9.62 -3.12
C ASN A 84 -8.70 8.50 -4.10
N ASP A 85 -9.05 8.83 -5.34
CA ASP A 85 -9.37 7.83 -6.37
C ASP A 85 -8.18 6.90 -6.63
N VAL A 86 -6.97 7.46 -6.79
CA VAL A 86 -5.74 6.68 -7.00
C VAL A 86 -5.38 5.84 -5.78
N MET A 87 -5.45 6.43 -4.58
CA MET A 87 -5.18 5.69 -3.33
C MET A 87 -6.19 4.54 -3.13
N ARG A 88 -7.47 4.78 -3.44
CA ARG A 88 -8.49 3.74 -3.35
C ARG A 88 -8.29 2.63 -4.37
N LYS A 89 -7.89 2.97 -5.60
CA LYS A 89 -7.54 2.00 -6.64
C LYS A 89 -6.39 1.08 -6.19
N LEU A 90 -5.32 1.64 -5.60
CA LEU A 90 -4.22 0.86 -5.03
C LEU A 90 -4.70 -0.05 -3.88
N GLU A 91 -5.50 0.47 -2.96
CA GLU A 91 -6.03 -0.25 -1.81
C GLU A 91 -6.92 -1.42 -2.21
N THR A 92 -7.74 -1.24 -3.27
CA THR A 92 -8.66 -2.26 -3.77
C THR A 92 -8.08 -3.14 -4.87
N LEU A 93 -6.79 -2.96 -5.21
CA LEU A 93 -6.11 -3.82 -6.19
C LEU A 93 -6.25 -5.29 -5.74
N PRO A 94 -6.66 -6.22 -6.62
CA PRO A 94 -6.89 -7.61 -6.21
C PRO A 94 -5.66 -8.32 -5.63
N ILE A 95 -4.46 -7.98 -6.09
CA ILE A 95 -3.21 -8.57 -5.62
C ILE A 95 -2.69 -7.86 -4.36
N PRO A 96 -1.94 -8.54 -3.47
CA PRO A 96 -1.26 -7.93 -2.34
C PRO A 96 -0.28 -6.82 -2.72
N THR A 97 -0.20 -5.78 -1.87
CA THR A 97 0.64 -4.62 -2.06
C THR A 97 1.49 -4.34 -0.83
N ILE A 98 2.79 -4.07 -1.02
CA ILE A 98 3.76 -3.78 0.06
C ILE A 98 4.32 -2.38 -0.15
N ALA A 99 4.17 -1.49 0.82
CA ALA A 99 4.93 -0.25 0.84
C ALA A 99 6.32 -0.49 1.45
N ALA A 100 7.39 -0.28 0.66
CA ALA A 100 8.77 -0.32 1.12
C ALA A 100 9.29 1.13 1.33
N VAL A 101 9.17 1.62 2.56
CA VAL A 101 9.38 3.03 2.91
C VAL A 101 10.83 3.27 3.29
N GLY A 102 11.68 3.72 2.35
CA GLY A 102 13.13 3.91 2.55
C GLY A 102 13.51 5.20 3.28
N GLY A 103 12.63 6.22 3.37
CA GLY A 103 12.92 7.53 3.96
C GLY A 103 11.65 8.28 4.32
N TYR A 104 11.53 9.55 3.92
CA TYR A 104 10.35 10.36 4.22
C TYR A 104 9.07 9.81 3.59
N ALA A 105 8.04 9.59 4.39
CA ALA A 105 6.66 9.31 4.00
C ALA A 105 5.74 10.32 4.73
N LEU A 106 5.57 11.50 4.15
CA LEU A 106 4.89 12.62 4.80
C LEU A 106 3.62 12.98 4.02
N GLY A 107 2.56 13.38 4.71
CA GLY A 107 1.30 13.78 4.08
C GLY A 107 0.82 12.77 3.05
N GLY A 108 0.66 13.19 1.79
CA GLY A 108 0.30 12.32 0.67
C GLY A 108 1.17 11.07 0.53
N GLY A 109 2.43 11.13 0.94
CA GLY A 109 3.33 9.98 0.95
C GLY A 109 3.00 8.98 2.05
N CYS A 110 2.62 9.45 3.24
CA CYS A 110 2.11 8.59 4.30
C CYS A 110 0.75 7.98 3.87
N GLU A 111 -0.09 8.73 3.19
CA GLU A 111 -1.37 8.30 2.66
C GLU A 111 -1.20 7.23 1.57
N LEU A 112 -0.22 7.39 0.67
CA LEU A 112 0.15 6.37 -0.32
C LEU A 112 0.64 5.09 0.38
N ALA A 113 1.52 5.21 1.38
CA ALA A 113 2.00 4.05 2.13
C ALA A 113 0.84 3.32 2.84
N MET A 114 -0.10 4.06 3.45
CA MET A 114 -1.28 3.49 4.11
C MET A 114 -2.30 2.86 3.14
N SER A 115 -2.24 3.20 1.86
CA SER A 115 -3.09 2.60 0.83
C SER A 115 -2.57 1.23 0.34
N CYS A 116 -1.36 0.84 0.72
CA CYS A 116 -0.87 -0.52 0.56
C CYS A 116 -1.41 -1.43 1.68
N ASP A 117 -1.47 -2.74 1.42
CA ASP A 117 -1.98 -3.71 2.42
C ASP A 117 -1.15 -3.69 3.69
N PHE A 118 0.17 -3.67 3.56
CA PHE A 118 1.06 -3.49 4.70
C PHE A 118 2.33 -2.72 4.33
N ARG A 119 3.05 -2.27 5.34
CA ARG A 119 4.20 -1.37 5.24
C ARG A 119 5.38 -1.94 5.98
N ILE A 120 6.53 -1.97 5.33
CA ILE A 120 7.82 -2.13 5.98
C ILE A 120 8.65 -0.87 5.73
N CYS A 121 9.54 -0.53 6.64
CA CYS A 121 10.30 0.69 6.49
C CYS A 121 11.78 0.51 6.88
N SER A 122 12.59 1.49 6.48
CA SER A 122 13.96 1.60 6.96
C SER A 122 13.98 2.13 8.40
N ASP A 123 15.07 1.88 9.09
CA ASP A 123 15.40 2.45 10.41
C ASP A 123 15.53 3.99 10.38
N THR A 124 15.76 4.57 9.20
CA THR A 124 15.82 6.01 8.96
C THR A 124 14.50 6.62 8.51
N ALA A 125 13.45 5.82 8.32
CA ALA A 125 12.16 6.29 7.84
C ALA A 125 11.48 7.26 8.81
N VAL A 126 10.78 8.24 8.22
CA VAL A 126 10.03 9.27 8.97
C VAL A 126 8.63 9.36 8.39
N PHE A 127 7.64 9.24 9.25
CA PHE A 127 6.22 9.33 8.89
C PHE A 127 5.57 10.55 9.52
N GLY A 128 4.52 11.08 8.89
CA GLY A 128 3.75 12.19 9.44
C GLY A 128 2.58 12.60 8.57
N GLN A 129 1.67 13.36 9.20
CA GLN A 129 0.57 14.08 8.53
C GLN A 129 0.68 15.56 8.91
N PRO A 130 1.65 16.30 8.29
CA PRO A 130 2.01 17.65 8.72
C PRO A 130 1.10 18.74 8.12
N GLU A 131 0.03 18.38 7.43
CA GLU A 131 -0.83 19.26 6.64
C GLU A 131 -1.43 20.41 7.46
N THR A 132 -1.79 20.19 8.73
CA THR A 132 -2.36 21.21 9.59
C THR A 132 -1.36 22.34 9.90
N GLY A 133 -0.06 22.03 9.89
CA GLY A 133 0.99 23.03 9.96
C GLY A 133 1.09 23.94 8.73
N LEU A 134 0.45 23.55 7.63
CA LEU A 134 0.34 24.32 6.39
C LEU A 134 -1.05 24.96 6.21
N GLY A 135 -1.95 24.82 7.20
CA GLY A 135 -3.30 25.37 7.16
C GLY A 135 -4.32 24.55 6.37
N ILE A 136 -4.01 23.28 6.07
CA ILE A 136 -4.92 22.35 5.38
C ILE A 136 -5.06 21.05 6.18
N THR A 137 -5.97 20.17 5.77
CA THR A 137 -6.10 18.81 6.31
C THR A 137 -5.41 17.81 5.40
N PRO A 138 -5.09 16.56 5.87
CA PRO A 138 -4.78 15.45 4.97
C PRO A 138 -5.87 15.31 3.91
N GLY A 139 -5.49 15.17 2.65
CA GLY A 139 -6.41 15.25 1.52
C GLY A 139 -6.59 13.96 0.73
N PHE A 140 -5.70 12.96 0.92
CA PHE A 140 -5.71 11.70 0.16
C PHE A 140 -6.09 10.49 1.03
N GLY A 141 -6.92 10.73 2.06
CA GLY A 141 -7.49 9.71 2.92
C GLY A 141 -6.77 9.49 4.25
N GLY A 142 -5.77 10.32 4.59
CA GLY A 142 -4.99 10.19 5.82
C GLY A 142 -5.81 10.27 7.09
N THR A 143 -6.82 11.15 7.15
CA THR A 143 -7.75 11.25 8.29
C THR A 143 -8.50 9.94 8.54
N GLN A 144 -8.76 9.16 7.50
CA GLN A 144 -9.51 7.92 7.57
C GLN A 144 -8.61 6.71 7.80
N ARG A 145 -7.56 6.54 6.98
CA ARG A 145 -6.66 5.38 7.06
C ARG A 145 -5.81 5.39 8.32
N LEU A 146 -5.24 6.56 8.69
CA LEU A 146 -4.43 6.64 9.89
C LEU A 146 -5.24 6.28 11.15
N ALA A 147 -6.46 6.83 11.29
CA ALA A 147 -7.32 6.55 12.44
C ALA A 147 -7.71 5.07 12.56
N ARG A 148 -7.88 4.37 11.43
CA ARG A 148 -8.16 2.92 11.41
C ARG A 148 -6.93 2.08 11.76
N LEU A 149 -5.74 2.52 11.37
CA LEU A 149 -4.50 1.79 11.62
C LEU A 149 -3.97 1.96 13.05
N VAL A 150 -3.93 3.20 13.56
CA VAL A 150 -3.25 3.50 14.84
C VAL A 150 -4.22 3.91 15.95
N GLY A 151 -5.51 3.88 15.67
CA GLY A 151 -6.57 4.35 16.56
C GLY A 151 -6.76 5.88 16.53
N PRO A 152 -7.98 6.36 16.85
CA PRO A 152 -8.34 7.77 16.64
C PRO A 152 -7.56 8.74 17.55
N GLY A 153 -7.14 8.32 18.75
CA GLY A 153 -6.37 9.16 19.66
C GLY A 153 -4.99 9.50 19.10
N MET A 154 -4.24 8.48 18.64
CA MET A 154 -2.91 8.67 18.05
C MET A 154 -3.00 9.42 16.71
N ALA A 155 -3.97 9.11 15.86
CA ALA A 155 -4.18 9.82 14.60
C ALA A 155 -4.45 11.31 14.83
N LYS A 156 -5.33 11.67 15.76
CA LYS A 156 -5.60 13.06 16.14
C LYS A 156 -4.36 13.76 16.68
N GLN A 157 -3.58 13.09 17.52
CA GLN A 157 -2.34 13.65 18.05
C GLN A 157 -1.36 13.98 16.90
N MET A 158 -1.12 13.05 15.98
CA MET A 158 -0.21 13.27 14.84
C MET A 158 -0.69 14.39 13.94
N VAL A 159 -1.97 14.37 13.53
CA VAL A 159 -2.55 15.37 12.62
C VAL A 159 -2.62 16.75 13.29
N TYR A 160 -3.10 16.86 14.53
CA TYR A 160 -3.30 18.17 15.19
C TYR A 160 -1.98 18.87 15.52
N THR A 161 -0.96 18.10 15.87
CA THR A 161 0.37 18.65 16.19
C THR A 161 1.28 18.78 14.98
N ALA A 162 0.86 18.26 13.80
CA ALA A 162 1.68 18.19 12.59
C ALA A 162 3.05 17.53 12.81
N ARG A 163 3.19 16.70 13.86
CA ARG A 163 4.47 16.09 14.22
C ARG A 163 4.81 14.91 13.33
N ASN A 164 6.08 14.75 13.10
CA ASN A 164 6.64 13.56 12.47
C ASN A 164 7.03 12.52 13.54
N ILE A 165 6.98 11.24 13.17
CA ILE A 165 7.42 10.11 13.98
C ILE A 165 8.50 9.33 13.25
N LYS A 166 9.40 8.69 13.98
CA LYS A 166 10.45 7.81 13.45
C LYS A 166 9.96 6.37 13.34
N ALA A 167 10.76 5.53 12.70
CA ALA A 167 10.47 4.13 12.42
C ALA A 167 10.11 3.31 13.66
N ASP A 168 10.81 3.50 14.77
CA ASP A 168 10.56 2.82 16.04
C ASP A 168 9.19 3.15 16.63
N GLU A 169 8.80 4.42 16.60
CA GLU A 169 7.46 4.84 17.02
C GLU A 169 6.39 4.32 16.06
N ALA A 170 6.63 4.38 14.74
CA ALA A 170 5.73 3.88 13.72
C ALA A 170 5.45 2.37 13.90
N LEU A 171 6.48 1.59 14.25
CA LEU A 171 6.33 0.17 14.59
C LEU A 171 5.51 -0.02 15.87
N ARG A 172 5.83 0.73 16.92
CA ARG A 172 5.16 0.62 18.23
C ARG A 172 3.66 0.91 18.16
N ILE A 173 3.24 1.85 17.30
CA ILE A 173 1.82 2.22 17.16
C ILE A 173 1.09 1.40 16.08
N GLY A 174 1.74 0.46 15.41
CA GLY A 174 1.15 -0.37 14.37
C GLY A 174 1.00 0.31 13.01
N LEU A 175 1.66 1.47 12.79
CA LEU A 175 1.66 2.11 11.46
C LEU A 175 2.48 1.32 10.46
N VAL A 176 3.56 0.65 10.88
CA VAL A 176 4.36 -0.25 10.04
C VAL A 176 4.47 -1.63 10.67
N ASN A 177 4.70 -2.65 9.84
CA ASN A 177 4.74 -4.05 10.24
C ASN A 177 6.15 -4.53 10.63
N ALA A 178 7.19 -3.91 10.06
CA ALA A 178 8.58 -4.23 10.39
C ALA A 178 9.52 -3.07 10.03
N VAL A 179 10.68 -3.04 10.69
CA VAL A 179 11.78 -2.08 10.44
C VAL A 179 13.04 -2.86 10.10
N TYR A 180 13.75 -2.41 9.08
CA TYR A 180 15.01 -2.99 8.60
C TYR A 180 16.09 -1.90 8.46
N PRO A 181 17.37 -2.23 8.52
CA PRO A 181 18.40 -1.33 8.02
C PRO A 181 18.10 -0.92 6.58
N LEU A 182 18.35 0.35 6.22
CA LEU A 182 18.03 0.84 4.86
C LEU A 182 18.64 -0.05 3.76
N ALA A 183 19.85 -0.53 3.96
CA ALA A 183 20.54 -1.41 3.00
C ALA A 183 19.86 -2.77 2.80
N GLU A 184 19.01 -3.20 3.72
CA GLU A 184 18.31 -4.50 3.70
C GLU A 184 16.84 -4.38 3.32
N LEU A 185 16.26 -3.17 3.35
CA LEU A 185 14.82 -2.93 3.20
C LEU A 185 14.25 -3.55 1.92
N TYR A 186 14.88 -3.26 0.78
CA TYR A 186 14.33 -3.70 -0.51
C TYR A 186 14.47 -5.21 -0.69
N THR A 187 15.57 -5.81 -0.23
CA THR A 187 15.73 -7.27 -0.22
C THR A 187 14.70 -7.95 0.71
N ALA A 188 14.38 -7.33 1.85
CA ALA A 188 13.32 -7.81 2.72
C ALA A 188 11.93 -7.72 2.06
N ALA A 189 11.64 -6.63 1.33
CA ALA A 189 10.41 -6.48 0.56
C ALA A 189 10.28 -7.57 -0.52
N GLU A 190 11.34 -7.82 -1.28
CA GLU A 190 11.40 -8.88 -2.30
C GLU A 190 11.17 -10.27 -1.70
N LYS A 191 11.77 -10.54 -0.55
CA LYS A 191 11.59 -11.81 0.16
C LYS A 191 10.13 -12.01 0.57
N LEU A 192 9.50 -10.99 1.15
CA LEU A 192 8.08 -11.03 1.55
C LEU A 192 7.18 -11.20 0.32
N ALA A 193 7.41 -10.42 -0.74
CA ALA A 193 6.64 -10.51 -1.98
C ALA A 193 6.79 -11.90 -2.63
N SER A 194 7.99 -12.48 -2.62
CA SER A 194 8.24 -13.83 -3.14
C SER A 194 7.54 -14.90 -2.30
N GLN A 195 7.49 -14.74 -0.98
CA GLN A 195 6.72 -15.63 -0.10
C GLN A 195 5.22 -15.58 -0.40
N ILE A 196 4.67 -14.37 -0.62
CA ILE A 196 3.27 -14.17 -1.02
C ILE A 196 3.02 -14.82 -2.39
N ALA A 197 3.89 -14.54 -3.36
CA ALA A 197 3.75 -15.02 -4.73
C ALA A 197 3.88 -16.56 -4.86
N ALA A 198 4.50 -17.22 -3.88
CA ALA A 198 4.59 -18.67 -3.82
C ALA A 198 3.31 -19.35 -3.34
N ASN A 199 2.38 -18.63 -2.71
CA ASN A 199 1.09 -19.15 -2.27
C ASN A 199 0.08 -19.16 -3.43
N ALA A 200 -1.02 -19.91 -3.26
CA ALA A 200 -2.12 -20.01 -4.23
C ALA A 200 -2.75 -18.63 -4.50
N PRO A 201 -2.63 -18.06 -5.70
CA PRO A 201 -2.96 -16.67 -5.95
C PRO A 201 -4.44 -16.34 -5.74
N ILE A 202 -5.34 -17.27 -6.12
CA ILE A 202 -6.79 -17.08 -5.92
C ILE A 202 -7.11 -17.03 -4.42
N ALA A 203 -6.52 -17.91 -3.62
CA ALA A 203 -6.73 -17.92 -2.17
C ALA A 203 -6.20 -16.65 -1.50
N VAL A 204 -5.04 -16.15 -1.91
CA VAL A 204 -4.47 -14.89 -1.40
C VAL A 204 -5.38 -13.70 -1.73
N ARG A 205 -5.89 -13.63 -2.98
CA ARG A 205 -6.82 -12.57 -3.39
C ARG A 205 -8.17 -12.67 -2.67
N ALA A 206 -8.69 -13.89 -2.49
CA ALA A 206 -9.92 -14.12 -1.74
C ALA A 206 -9.77 -13.69 -0.27
N ALA A 207 -8.63 -13.99 0.36
CA ALA A 207 -8.34 -13.55 1.73
C ALA A 207 -8.24 -12.02 1.83
N LYS A 208 -7.51 -11.36 0.91
CA LYS A 208 -7.46 -9.88 0.85
C LYS A 208 -8.85 -9.28 0.72
N LYS A 209 -9.66 -9.80 -0.21
CA LYS A 209 -11.03 -9.34 -0.43
C LYS A 209 -11.88 -9.50 0.83
N ALA A 210 -11.85 -10.68 1.47
CA ALA A 210 -12.63 -10.95 2.68
C ALA A 210 -12.23 -10.02 3.83
N ILE A 211 -10.93 -9.76 4.03
CA ILE A 211 -10.44 -8.82 5.05
C ILE A 211 -10.94 -7.41 4.74
N ASN A 212 -10.74 -6.92 3.52
CA ASN A 212 -11.09 -5.54 3.15
C ASN A 212 -12.60 -5.28 3.22
N GLU A 213 -13.43 -6.21 2.76
CA GLU A 213 -14.87 -6.07 2.77
C GLU A 213 -15.44 -6.26 4.19
N GLY A 214 -14.85 -7.16 4.99
CA GLY A 214 -15.33 -7.46 6.34
C GLY A 214 -15.02 -6.39 7.38
N LEU A 215 -13.92 -5.61 7.21
CA LEU A 215 -13.49 -4.64 8.23
C LEU A 215 -14.52 -3.53 8.54
N ASP A 216 -15.36 -3.18 7.59
CA ASP A 216 -16.38 -2.13 7.77
C ASP A 216 -17.78 -2.71 8.08
N LEU A 217 -17.90 -4.04 8.25
CA LEU A 217 -19.15 -4.74 8.53
C LEU A 217 -19.27 -5.17 10.00
N PRO A 218 -20.48 -5.33 10.53
CA PRO A 218 -20.70 -6.08 11.76
C PRO A 218 -20.16 -7.51 11.65
N MET A 219 -19.69 -8.10 12.76
CA MET A 219 -19.04 -9.42 12.75
C MET A 219 -19.88 -10.51 12.07
N ASP A 220 -21.19 -10.56 12.35
CA ASP A 220 -22.08 -11.57 11.77
C ASP A 220 -22.24 -11.46 10.24
N GLU A 221 -22.10 -10.25 9.69
CA GLU A 221 -22.07 -10.01 8.24
C GLU A 221 -20.68 -10.27 7.66
N ALA A 222 -19.62 -9.87 8.38
CA ALA A 222 -18.23 -10.06 7.97
C ALA A 222 -17.87 -11.55 7.80
N VAL A 223 -18.31 -12.43 8.73
CA VAL A 223 -18.04 -13.87 8.62
C VAL A 223 -18.74 -14.51 7.41
N VAL A 224 -19.87 -13.98 6.96
CA VAL A 224 -20.54 -14.44 5.74
C VAL A 224 -19.70 -14.13 4.48
N VAL A 225 -18.97 -13.00 4.48
CA VAL A 225 -18.02 -12.67 3.40
C VAL A 225 -16.87 -13.68 3.40
N GLU A 226 -16.33 -13.99 4.58
CA GLU A 226 -15.26 -15.00 4.75
C GLU A 226 -15.70 -16.39 4.30
N GLU A 227 -16.91 -16.86 4.71
CA GLU A 227 -17.48 -18.15 4.30
C GLU A 227 -17.54 -18.31 2.78
N LYS A 228 -17.99 -17.27 2.07
CA LYS A 228 -18.05 -17.26 0.60
C LYS A 228 -16.65 -17.28 -0.02
N ALA A 229 -15.71 -16.48 0.51
CA ALA A 229 -14.33 -16.45 0.05
C ALA A 229 -13.64 -17.81 0.29
N PHE A 230 -13.85 -18.43 1.44
CA PHE A 230 -13.36 -19.77 1.76
C PHE A 230 -13.93 -20.82 0.80
N GLY A 231 -15.26 -20.82 0.62
CA GLY A 231 -15.93 -21.76 -0.28
C GLY A 231 -15.43 -21.69 -1.71
N SER A 232 -15.20 -20.46 -2.24
CA SER A 232 -14.71 -20.28 -3.61
C SER A 232 -13.33 -20.89 -3.87
N CYS A 233 -12.50 -21.04 -2.85
CA CYS A 233 -11.20 -21.69 -3.00
C CYS A 233 -11.30 -23.18 -3.36
N PHE A 234 -12.39 -23.86 -2.99
CA PHE A 234 -12.56 -25.31 -3.28
C PHE A 234 -12.91 -25.61 -4.74
N GLU A 235 -13.12 -24.58 -5.55
CA GLU A 235 -13.32 -24.69 -7.00
C GLU A 235 -12.00 -24.63 -7.79
N THR A 236 -10.84 -24.49 -7.09
CA THR A 236 -9.55 -24.26 -7.73
C THR A 236 -8.66 -25.50 -7.78
N ALA A 237 -7.89 -25.64 -8.87
CA ALA A 237 -6.87 -26.69 -8.99
C ALA A 237 -5.76 -26.50 -7.93
N ASP A 238 -5.45 -25.26 -7.59
CA ASP A 238 -4.42 -24.95 -6.60
C ASP A 238 -4.80 -25.44 -5.20
N GLN A 239 -6.09 -25.41 -4.83
CA GLN A 239 -6.57 -25.99 -3.57
C GLN A 239 -6.39 -27.50 -3.54
N GLN A 240 -6.75 -28.19 -4.63
CA GLN A 240 -6.62 -29.65 -4.73
C GLN A 240 -5.15 -30.07 -4.63
N GLU A 241 -4.25 -29.37 -5.34
CA GLU A 241 -2.81 -29.63 -5.27
C GLU A 241 -2.26 -29.36 -3.86
N GLY A 242 -2.59 -28.21 -3.27
CA GLY A 242 -2.06 -27.82 -1.96
C GLY A 242 -2.47 -28.82 -0.85
N MET A 243 -3.74 -29.20 -0.79
CA MET A 243 -4.24 -30.17 0.20
C MET A 243 -3.76 -31.59 -0.09
N GLY A 244 -3.70 -32.00 -1.37
CA GLY A 244 -3.18 -33.30 -1.77
C GLY A 244 -1.72 -33.46 -1.38
N ALA A 245 -0.88 -32.50 -1.72
CA ALA A 245 0.54 -32.50 -1.36
C ALA A 245 0.77 -32.56 0.15
N PHE A 246 -0.03 -31.81 0.93
CA PHE A 246 0.05 -31.84 2.39
C PHE A 246 -0.27 -33.23 2.97
N LEU A 247 -1.35 -33.87 2.50
CA LEU A 247 -1.74 -35.22 2.95
C LEU A 247 -0.72 -36.29 2.55
N GLU A 248 -0.15 -36.13 1.36
CA GLU A 248 0.90 -37.03 0.82
C GLU A 248 2.30 -36.74 1.40
N LYS A 249 2.44 -35.68 2.22
CA LYS A 249 3.72 -35.26 2.83
C LYS A 249 4.80 -34.96 1.79
N ARG A 250 4.43 -34.41 0.63
CA ARG A 250 5.32 -33.94 -0.42
C ARG A 250 5.28 -32.40 -0.54
N LYS A 251 6.26 -31.84 -1.22
CA LYS A 251 6.18 -30.45 -1.66
C LYS A 251 5.11 -30.33 -2.75
N HIS A 252 4.27 -29.28 -2.68
CA HIS A 252 3.31 -28.99 -3.75
C HIS A 252 4.04 -28.51 -5.01
N GLU A 253 3.46 -28.77 -6.15
CA GLU A 253 3.85 -28.17 -7.43
C GLU A 253 3.56 -26.64 -7.41
N PRO A 254 4.20 -25.86 -8.27
CA PRO A 254 3.91 -24.42 -8.37
C PRO A 254 2.43 -24.17 -8.65
N PHE A 255 1.81 -23.32 -7.85
CA PHE A 255 0.41 -22.92 -8.03
C PHE A 255 0.19 -22.19 -9.35
N THR A 256 -0.88 -22.55 -10.05
CA THR A 256 -1.15 -22.17 -11.44
C THR A 256 -2.13 -21.04 -11.61
N ASN A 257 -2.74 -20.54 -10.53
CA ASN A 257 -3.77 -19.50 -10.57
C ASN A 257 -5.05 -19.97 -11.29
N LYS A 258 -5.44 -21.23 -11.05
CA LYS A 258 -6.60 -21.87 -11.68
C LYS A 258 -7.44 -22.62 -10.67
#